data_3ae99a6fa4125a5f4802dd9165ab096d
#
_entry.id   3ae99a6fa4125a5f4802dd9165ab096d
#
_cell.length_a   1.000
_cell.length_b   1.000
_cell.length_c   1.000
_cell.angle_alpha   90.00
_cell.angle_beta   90.00
_cell.angle_gamma   90.00
#
_symmetry.space_group_name_H-M   'P 1'
#
loop_
_entity.id
_entity.type
_entity.pdbx_description
1 polymer ?
#
loop_
_entity_poly.entity_id
_entity_poly.type
_entity_poly.pdbx_seq_one_letter_code
_entity_poly.pdbx_strand_id
1 'polypeptide(L)'
;MQQIALDIGLSAGPTVANFFAGPNEAALKHLELWIGAKSSAQSRSPVPTYFWGPEGCGKSHLLKAAREALREQGARVGWLDANVLEPVEFDEGWAAVLMDDVHLYTAEQQHMAFNWFVNAQTHQRPVLAAGELAPVELKLRDDLRTRLGWGHIYGLQLLSEPERRAVLRQAADARGVFLS
;
A
#
# COMPACT_ATOMS: atom_id res chain seq x y z
N MET A 1 -19.37 12.46 -20.98
CA MET A 1 -19.06 12.08 -20.46
C MET A 1 -18.36 11.91 -20.45
N GLN A 2 -18.39 12.10 -21.09
CA GLN A 2 -17.50 11.79 -20.79
C GLN A 2 -17.43 11.52 -19.67
N GLN A 3 -18.34 11.88 -19.33
CA GLN A 3 -18.35 11.71 -17.94
C GLN A 3 -18.42 10.26 -17.55
N ILE A 4 -19.15 9.48 -18.26
CA ILE A 4 -19.22 8.05 -17.97
C ILE A 4 -17.89 7.38 -18.17
N ALA A 5 -17.23 7.67 -19.27
CA ALA A 5 -15.92 7.09 -19.50
C ALA A 5 -14.91 7.58 -18.47
N LEU A 6 -15.01 8.85 -18.13
CA LEU A 6 -14.17 9.39 -17.09
C LEU A 6 -14.46 8.77 -15.75
N ASP A 7 -15.73 8.58 -15.45
CA ASP A 7 -16.13 7.97 -14.20
C ASP A 7 -15.56 6.58 -14.08
N ILE A 8 -15.60 5.82 -15.15
CA ILE A 8 -15.01 4.50 -15.12
C ILE A 8 -13.53 4.59 -14.82
N GLY A 9 -12.85 5.47 -15.52
CA GLY A 9 -11.42 5.63 -15.29
C GLY A 9 -11.09 6.17 -13.91
N LEU A 10 -11.93 7.05 -13.40
CA LEU A 10 -11.68 7.66 -12.10
C LEU A 10 -12.17 6.78 -10.97
N SER A 11 -13.34 6.18 -11.12
CA SER A 11 -13.92 5.36 -10.08
C SER A 11 -13.16 4.07 -9.88
N ALA A 12 -12.42 3.63 -10.91
CA ALA A 12 -11.61 2.44 -10.76
C ALA A 12 -10.54 2.64 -9.69
N GLY A 13 -9.94 3.83 -9.64
CA GLY A 13 -8.89 4.10 -8.69
C GLY A 13 -7.81 3.02 -8.68
N PRO A 14 -6.88 3.07 -7.75
CA PRO A 14 -5.89 2.00 -7.57
C PRO A 14 -6.58 0.76 -7.01
N THR A 15 -6.48 -0.35 -7.72
CA THR A 15 -6.98 -1.64 -7.28
C THR A 15 -5.96 -2.72 -7.59
N VAL A 16 -6.13 -3.88 -6.94
CA VAL A 16 -5.27 -5.02 -7.24
C VAL A 16 -5.45 -5.43 -8.71
N ALA A 17 -6.69 -5.38 -9.19
CA ALA A 17 -7.00 -5.81 -10.55
C ALA A 17 -6.31 -4.95 -11.60
N ASN A 18 -6.12 -3.65 -11.35
CA ASN A 18 -5.50 -2.78 -12.34
C ASN A 18 -4.03 -2.49 -12.08
N PHE A 19 -3.41 -3.22 -11.15
CA PHE A 19 -1.97 -3.14 -10.92
C PHE A 19 -1.25 -4.02 -11.94
N PHE A 20 -0.36 -3.42 -12.69
CA PHE A 20 0.46 -4.18 -13.64
C PHE A 20 1.70 -4.68 -12.90
N ALA A 21 1.75 -5.98 -12.64
CA ALA A 21 2.81 -6.55 -11.81
C ALA A 21 4.19 -6.50 -12.46
N GLY A 22 4.29 -6.86 -13.74
CA GLY A 22 5.58 -6.95 -14.40
C GLY A 22 6.57 -7.72 -13.54
N PRO A 23 7.69 -7.10 -13.14
CA PRO A 23 8.68 -7.77 -12.30
C PRO A 23 8.28 -7.88 -10.83
N ASN A 24 7.13 -7.36 -10.44
CA ASN A 24 6.71 -7.27 -9.05
C ASN A 24 5.64 -8.29 -8.67
N GLU A 25 5.65 -9.42 -9.35
CA GLU A 25 4.64 -10.46 -9.19
C GLU A 25 4.54 -10.99 -7.76
N ALA A 26 5.68 -11.18 -7.11
CA ALA A 26 5.70 -11.72 -5.74
C ALA A 26 4.99 -10.80 -4.76
N ALA A 27 5.21 -9.50 -4.88
CA ALA A 27 4.57 -8.52 -4.01
C ALA A 27 3.07 -8.51 -4.24
N LEU A 28 2.63 -8.56 -5.49
CA LEU A 28 1.21 -8.58 -5.81
C LEU A 28 0.54 -9.83 -5.27
N LYS A 29 1.17 -10.98 -5.45
CA LYS A 29 0.65 -12.24 -4.94
C LYS A 29 0.48 -12.22 -3.42
N HIS A 30 1.48 -11.70 -2.74
CA HIS A 30 1.40 -11.58 -1.27
C HIS A 30 0.21 -10.72 -0.87
N LEU A 31 0.02 -9.59 -1.55
CA LEU A 31 -1.07 -8.69 -1.24
C LEU A 31 -2.42 -9.33 -1.53
N GLU A 32 -2.53 -10.06 -2.64
CA GLU A 32 -3.77 -10.75 -2.98
C GLU A 32 -4.16 -11.78 -1.91
N LEU A 33 -3.19 -12.55 -1.43
CA LEU A 33 -3.43 -13.51 -0.36
C LEU A 33 -3.81 -12.80 0.93
N TRP A 34 -3.15 -11.70 1.23
CA TRP A 34 -3.42 -10.92 2.42
C TRP A 34 -4.86 -10.37 2.40
N ILE A 35 -5.28 -9.83 1.27
CA ILE A 35 -6.64 -9.31 1.12
C ILE A 35 -7.66 -10.44 1.19
N GLY A 36 -7.34 -11.57 0.57
CA GLY A 36 -8.26 -12.69 0.48
C GLY A 36 -8.51 -13.42 1.79
N ALA A 37 -7.72 -13.16 2.82
CA ALA A 37 -7.88 -13.80 4.13
C ALA A 37 -9.09 -13.32 4.91
N LYS A 38 -9.88 -12.46 4.32
CA LYS A 38 -11.01 -11.77 4.96
C LYS A 38 -12.09 -12.68 5.51
N SER A 39 -12.31 -13.81 4.86
CA SER A 39 -13.51 -14.61 5.09
C SER A 39 -13.41 -15.50 6.31
N SER A 40 -12.22 -15.65 6.88
CA SER A 40 -12.09 -16.49 8.06
C SER A 40 -12.35 -15.65 9.31
N ALA A 41 -12.78 -16.32 10.35
CA ALA A 41 -12.89 -15.67 11.64
C ALA A 41 -11.52 -15.24 12.13
N GLN A 42 -10.49 -15.78 11.54
CA GLN A 42 -9.13 -15.39 11.86
C GLN A 42 -8.79 -14.11 11.15
N SER A 43 -8.19 -13.22 11.85
CA SER A 43 -7.70 -12.00 11.27
C SER A 43 -6.55 -12.32 10.31
N ARG A 44 -6.24 -11.37 9.46
CA ARG A 44 -5.05 -11.45 8.64
C ARG A 44 -3.82 -11.56 9.53
N SER A 45 -2.76 -12.12 8.97
CA SER A 45 -1.51 -12.25 9.71
C SER A 45 -1.09 -10.88 10.25
N PRO A 46 -0.77 -10.78 11.56
CA PRO A 46 -0.32 -9.52 12.13
C PRO A 46 1.12 -9.18 11.76
N VAL A 47 1.80 -10.05 11.04
CA VAL A 47 3.18 -9.79 10.61
C VAL A 47 3.19 -8.61 9.65
N PRO A 48 4.03 -7.61 9.88
CA PRO A 48 4.05 -6.44 8.98
C PRO A 48 4.61 -6.78 7.61
N THR A 49 4.18 -6.01 6.62
CA THR A 49 4.68 -6.11 5.26
C THR A 49 5.19 -4.73 4.84
N TYR A 50 6.35 -4.70 4.25
CA TYR A 50 6.97 -3.46 3.79
C TYR A 50 7.34 -3.59 2.32
N PHE A 51 6.84 -2.63 1.52
CA PHE A 51 7.17 -2.52 0.09
C PHE A 51 8.13 -1.35 -0.09
N TRP A 52 9.22 -1.55 -0.79
CA TRP A 52 10.16 -0.45 -1.03
C TRP A 52 10.59 -0.43 -2.49
N GLY A 53 11.03 0.72 -2.93
CA GLY A 53 11.48 0.88 -4.30
C GLY A 53 11.44 2.34 -4.72
N PRO A 54 11.95 2.63 -5.92
CA PRO A 54 11.98 4.01 -6.41
C PRO A 54 10.59 4.57 -6.65
N GLU A 55 10.52 5.88 -6.72
CA GLU A 55 9.28 6.56 -7.06
C GLU A 55 8.76 6.02 -8.40
N GLY A 56 7.47 5.78 -8.46
CA GLY A 56 6.83 5.29 -9.68
C GLY A 56 6.82 3.79 -9.83
N CYS A 57 7.32 3.03 -8.85
CA CYS A 57 7.33 1.57 -8.94
C CYS A 57 6.01 0.91 -8.51
N GLY A 58 5.03 1.69 -8.04
CA GLY A 58 3.72 1.16 -7.71
C GLY A 58 3.43 0.93 -6.24
N LYS A 59 4.29 1.40 -5.35
CA LYS A 59 4.10 1.23 -3.91
C LYS A 59 2.76 1.80 -3.43
N SER A 60 2.52 3.06 -3.76
CA SER A 60 1.29 3.73 -3.32
C SER A 60 0.07 3.08 -3.95
N HIS A 61 0.18 2.60 -5.18
CA HIS A 61 -0.90 1.88 -5.83
C HIS A 61 -1.29 0.65 -5.00
N LEU A 62 -0.30 -0.13 -4.56
CA LEU A 62 -0.56 -1.33 -3.78
C LEU A 62 -1.22 -1.01 -2.45
N LEU A 63 -0.74 0.02 -1.75
CA LEU A 63 -1.33 0.40 -0.48
C LEU A 63 -2.75 0.91 -0.64
N LYS A 64 -2.98 1.74 -1.65
CA LYS A 64 -4.33 2.27 -1.91
C LYS A 64 -5.28 1.17 -2.34
N ALA A 65 -4.78 0.20 -3.10
CA ALA A 65 -5.58 -0.96 -3.50
C ALA A 65 -5.99 -1.78 -2.28
N ALA A 66 -5.08 -1.97 -1.33
CA ALA A 66 -5.39 -2.67 -0.09
C ALA A 66 -6.44 -1.92 0.72
N ARG A 67 -6.30 -0.58 0.81
CA ARG A 67 -7.27 0.25 1.52
C ARG A 67 -8.65 0.12 0.90
N GLU A 68 -8.71 0.18 -0.41
CA GLU A 68 -9.99 0.10 -1.11
C GLU A 68 -10.63 -1.27 -0.96
N ALA A 69 -9.84 -2.33 -1.05
CA ALA A 69 -10.34 -3.69 -0.86
C ALA A 69 -10.92 -3.88 0.54
N LEU A 70 -10.24 -3.35 1.55
CA LEU A 70 -10.75 -3.45 2.92
C LEU A 70 -12.01 -2.63 3.11
N ARG A 71 -12.08 -1.46 2.48
CA ARG A 71 -13.28 -0.63 2.54
C ARG A 71 -14.47 -1.37 1.94
N GLU A 72 -14.27 -2.06 0.83
CA GLU A 72 -15.34 -2.84 0.20
C GLU A 72 -15.81 -3.99 1.09
N GLN A 73 -14.97 -4.44 1.99
CA GLN A 73 -15.33 -5.46 2.97
C GLN A 73 -15.98 -4.86 4.22
N GLY A 74 -16.21 -3.56 4.23
CA GLY A 74 -16.79 -2.88 5.37
C GLY A 74 -15.81 -2.58 6.49
N ALA A 75 -14.53 -2.71 6.24
CA ALA A 75 -13.51 -2.50 7.26
C ALA A 75 -12.95 -1.07 7.18
N ARG A 76 -12.54 -0.55 8.34
CA ARG A 76 -11.85 0.74 8.42
C ARG A 76 -10.36 0.49 8.63
N VAL A 77 -9.53 1.39 8.14
CA VAL A 77 -8.09 1.28 8.29
C VAL A 77 -7.51 2.60 8.77
N GLY A 78 -6.37 2.52 9.44
CA GLY A 78 -5.58 3.69 9.73
C GLY A 78 -4.69 3.97 8.52
N TRP A 79 -4.68 5.21 8.07
CA TRP A 79 -3.87 5.62 6.94
C TRP A 79 -2.96 6.77 7.36
N LEU A 80 -1.67 6.59 7.14
CA LEU A 80 -0.67 7.62 7.42
C LEU A 80 0.18 7.84 6.17
N ASP A 81 0.39 9.09 5.82
CA ASP A 81 1.33 9.46 4.77
C ASP A 81 1.92 10.83 5.12
N ALA A 82 2.77 11.34 4.25
CA ALA A 82 3.48 12.59 4.52
C ALA A 82 2.55 13.81 4.60
N ASN A 83 1.32 13.68 4.16
CA ASN A 83 0.35 14.78 4.18
C ASN A 83 -0.49 14.82 5.45
N VAL A 84 -0.38 13.81 6.31
CA VAL A 84 -1.11 13.79 7.58
C VAL A 84 -0.31 14.58 8.60
N LEU A 85 -0.72 15.81 8.85
CA LEU A 85 0.02 16.72 9.71
C LEU A 85 -0.52 16.81 11.13
N GLU A 86 -1.79 16.46 11.32
CA GLU A 86 -2.40 16.50 12.64
C GLU A 86 -2.26 15.15 13.33
N PRO A 87 -1.99 15.13 14.62
CA PRO A 87 -1.90 13.85 15.35
C PRO A 87 -3.23 13.11 15.32
N VAL A 88 -3.16 11.82 15.02
CA VAL A 88 -4.32 10.93 15.04
C VAL A 88 -3.96 9.74 15.90
N GLU A 89 -4.82 9.41 16.84
CA GLU A 89 -4.58 8.28 17.71
C GLU A 89 -5.00 6.98 17.05
N PHE A 90 -4.34 5.89 17.43
CA PHE A 90 -4.71 4.57 16.96
C PHE A 90 -6.14 4.24 17.39
N ASP A 91 -6.90 3.64 16.49
CA ASP A 91 -8.28 3.24 16.73
C ASP A 91 -8.33 1.71 16.70
N GLU A 92 -8.78 1.10 17.78
CA GLU A 92 -8.89 -0.36 17.87
C GLU A 92 -9.86 -0.94 16.83
N GLY A 93 -10.74 -0.12 16.30
CA GLY A 93 -11.67 -0.54 15.25
C GLY A 93 -11.04 -0.67 13.87
N TRP A 94 -9.80 -0.27 13.72
CA TRP A 94 -9.12 -0.44 12.43
C TRP A 94 -8.75 -1.90 12.22
N ALA A 95 -9.04 -2.39 11.02
CA ALA A 95 -8.67 -3.75 10.64
C ALA A 95 -7.19 -3.86 10.30
N ALA A 96 -6.57 -2.75 9.93
CA ALA A 96 -5.16 -2.71 9.54
C ALA A 96 -4.66 -1.27 9.62
N VAL A 97 -3.34 -1.13 9.64
CA VAL A 97 -2.67 0.17 9.58
C VAL A 97 -1.84 0.20 8.29
N LEU A 98 -2.02 1.26 7.51
CA LEU A 98 -1.32 1.46 6.25
C LEU A 98 -0.50 2.74 6.34
N MET A 99 0.80 2.64 6.03
CA MET A 99 1.74 3.76 6.12
C MET A 99 2.46 3.94 4.79
N ASP A 100 2.13 4.99 4.07
CA ASP A 100 2.76 5.28 2.78
C ASP A 100 3.87 6.32 2.92
N ASP A 101 4.85 6.26 2.04
CA ASP A 101 5.94 7.23 1.96
C ASP A 101 6.67 7.44 3.30
N VAL A 102 6.96 6.34 4.00
CA VAL A 102 7.58 6.43 5.33
C VAL A 102 8.92 7.17 5.31
N HIS A 103 9.62 7.17 4.19
CA HIS A 103 10.91 7.86 4.05
C HIS A 103 10.79 9.38 4.15
N LEU A 104 9.57 9.92 4.01
CA LEU A 104 9.33 11.35 4.07
C LEU A 104 8.81 11.83 5.43
N TYR A 105 8.66 10.93 6.39
CA TYR A 105 8.05 11.26 7.66
C TYR A 105 8.90 12.20 8.49
N THR A 106 8.27 13.24 9.02
CA THR A 106 8.86 14.13 10.01
C THR A 106 9.01 13.40 11.33
N ALA A 107 9.72 14.00 12.29
CA ALA A 107 9.86 13.42 13.61
C ALA A 107 8.49 13.15 14.26
N GLU A 108 7.54 14.04 14.08
CA GLU A 108 6.21 13.87 14.64
C GLU A 108 5.45 12.74 13.96
N GLN A 109 5.57 12.63 12.64
CA GLN A 109 4.94 11.54 11.90
C GLN A 109 5.59 10.19 12.27
N GLN A 110 6.88 10.18 12.48
CA GLN A 110 7.56 8.96 12.93
C GLN A 110 7.08 8.53 14.31
N HIS A 111 6.87 9.47 15.20
CA HIS A 111 6.32 9.18 16.52
C HIS A 111 4.92 8.59 16.41
N MET A 112 4.09 9.18 15.58
CA MET A 112 2.73 8.68 15.31
C MET A 112 2.78 7.28 14.71
N ALA A 113 3.64 7.07 13.72
CA ALA A 113 3.79 5.78 13.07
C ALA A 113 4.23 4.70 14.06
N PHE A 114 5.19 5.03 14.91
CA PHE A 114 5.65 4.09 15.92
C PHE A 114 4.53 3.72 16.88
N ASN A 115 3.77 4.70 17.32
CA ASN A 115 2.64 4.49 18.23
C ASN A 115 1.60 3.58 17.60
N TRP A 116 1.24 3.85 16.35
CA TRP A 116 0.29 3.01 15.63
C TRP A 116 0.83 1.59 15.45
N PHE A 117 2.12 1.47 15.18
CA PHE A 117 2.74 0.17 14.98
C PHE A 117 2.66 -0.68 16.25
N VAL A 118 3.03 -0.09 17.38
CA VAL A 118 2.99 -0.79 18.67
C VAL A 118 1.56 -1.20 19.02
N ASN A 119 0.61 -0.29 18.83
CA ASN A 119 -0.78 -0.59 19.13
C ASN A 119 -1.36 -1.63 18.18
N ALA A 120 -1.00 -1.56 16.91
CA ALA A 120 -1.44 -2.55 15.94
C ALA A 120 -0.96 -3.94 16.35
N GLN A 121 0.30 -4.05 16.77
CA GLN A 121 0.82 -5.34 17.22
C GLN A 121 0.13 -5.83 18.49
N THR A 122 -0.13 -4.92 19.43
CA THR A 122 -0.83 -5.27 20.67
C THR A 122 -2.21 -5.85 20.38
N HIS A 123 -2.90 -5.29 19.39
CA HIS A 123 -4.24 -5.73 19.02
C HIS A 123 -4.23 -6.74 17.86
N GLN A 124 -3.05 -7.22 17.47
CA GLN A 124 -2.87 -8.18 16.39
C GLN A 124 -3.47 -7.71 15.08
N ARG A 125 -3.26 -6.44 14.77
CA ARG A 125 -3.66 -5.85 13.48
C ARG A 125 -2.45 -5.79 12.57
N PRO A 126 -2.60 -6.15 11.29
CA PRO A 126 -1.49 -6.08 10.35
C PRO A 126 -1.11 -4.65 10.00
N VAL A 127 0.15 -4.48 9.65
CA VAL A 127 0.68 -3.21 9.17
C VAL A 127 1.21 -3.42 7.76
N LEU A 128 0.77 -2.59 6.83
CA LEU A 128 1.36 -2.49 5.50
C LEU A 128 2.05 -1.14 5.40
N ALA A 129 3.30 -1.14 4.98
CA ALA A 129 4.05 0.10 4.87
C ALA A 129 4.79 0.16 3.55
N ALA A 130 5.12 1.36 3.12
CA ALA A 130 5.86 1.57 1.90
C ALA A 130 6.82 2.74 2.03
N GLY A 131 7.98 2.62 1.39
CA GLY A 131 8.98 3.66 1.38
C GLY A 131 9.94 3.49 0.22
N GLU A 132 10.82 4.47 0.05
CA GLU A 132 11.73 4.47 -1.09
C GLU A 132 12.91 3.52 -0.92
N LEU A 133 13.34 3.31 0.32
CA LEU A 133 14.55 2.55 0.61
C LEU A 133 14.26 1.30 1.42
N ALA A 134 15.16 0.32 1.31
CA ALA A 134 15.08 -0.86 2.16
C ALA A 134 15.17 -0.44 3.64
N PRO A 135 14.59 -1.23 4.55
CA PRO A 135 14.53 -0.82 5.96
C PRO A 135 15.87 -0.42 6.55
N VAL A 136 16.94 -1.15 6.24
CA VAL A 136 18.26 -0.85 6.81
C VAL A 136 18.81 0.49 6.34
N GLU A 137 18.30 1.01 5.24
CA GLU A 137 18.78 2.27 4.67
C GLU A 137 17.87 3.46 4.99
N LEU A 138 16.75 3.21 5.64
CA LEU A 138 15.84 4.29 6.01
C LEU A 138 16.45 5.16 7.08
N LYS A 139 16.35 6.48 6.91
CA LYS A 139 16.83 7.44 7.89
C LYS A 139 15.71 7.81 8.83
N LEU A 140 15.26 6.83 9.59
CA LEU A 140 14.20 6.97 10.56
C LEU A 140 14.71 6.56 11.94
N ARG A 141 13.92 6.85 12.98
CA ARG A 141 14.23 6.36 14.33
C ARG A 141 14.47 4.86 14.27
N ASP A 142 15.42 4.42 15.08
CA ASP A 142 15.83 3.01 15.09
C ASP A 142 14.67 2.08 15.42
N ASP A 143 13.84 2.46 16.39
CA ASP A 143 12.71 1.61 16.80
C ASP A 143 11.69 1.42 15.69
N LEU A 144 11.40 2.46 14.92
CA LEU A 144 10.48 2.37 13.80
C LEU A 144 11.11 1.58 12.66
N ARG A 145 12.35 1.89 12.32
CA ARG A 145 13.06 1.20 11.26
C ARG A 145 13.14 -0.30 11.50
N THR A 146 13.46 -0.70 12.72
CA THR A 146 13.55 -2.10 13.10
C THR A 146 12.22 -2.81 12.90
N ARG A 147 11.12 -2.17 13.28
CA ARG A 147 9.81 -2.77 13.12
C ARG A 147 9.40 -2.89 11.66
N LEU A 148 9.74 -1.90 10.84
CA LEU A 148 9.45 -1.96 9.40
C LEU A 148 10.18 -3.10 8.73
N GLY A 149 11.37 -3.44 9.21
CA GLY A 149 12.18 -4.52 8.65
C GLY A 149 11.91 -5.89 9.27
N TRP A 150 10.97 -6.00 10.16
CA TRP A 150 10.77 -7.20 10.95
C TRP A 150 10.03 -8.31 10.22
N GLY A 151 9.14 -8.00 9.31
CA GLY A 151 8.27 -8.99 8.68
C GLY A 151 8.61 -9.25 7.22
N HIS A 152 7.59 -9.25 6.37
CA HIS A 152 7.77 -9.49 4.94
C HIS A 152 8.25 -8.21 4.26
N ILE A 153 9.29 -8.34 3.43
CA ILE A 153 9.89 -7.20 2.75
C ILE A 153 9.95 -7.50 1.27
N TYR A 154 9.41 -6.60 0.45
CA TYR A 154 9.42 -6.73 -1.00
C TYR A 154 10.03 -5.49 -1.63
N GLY A 155 11.11 -5.68 -2.39
CA GLY A 155 11.67 -4.61 -3.19
C GLY A 155 10.98 -4.59 -4.55
N LEU A 156 10.40 -3.44 -4.89
CA LEU A 156 9.69 -3.29 -6.16
C LEU A 156 10.60 -2.64 -7.19
N GLN A 157 10.37 -2.98 -8.44
CA GLN A 157 11.18 -2.48 -9.54
C GLN A 157 10.32 -1.62 -10.46
N LEU A 158 10.97 -0.65 -11.08
CA LEU A 158 10.32 0.12 -12.13
C LEU A 158 9.99 -0.79 -13.31
N LEU A 159 8.90 -0.50 -13.97
CA LEU A 159 8.56 -1.21 -15.18
C LEU A 159 9.56 -0.84 -16.28
N SER A 160 9.89 -1.83 -17.11
CA SER A 160 10.71 -1.58 -18.29
C SER A 160 9.91 -0.78 -19.31
N GLU A 161 10.58 -0.28 -20.32
CA GLU A 161 9.90 0.46 -21.38
C GLU A 161 8.78 -0.35 -22.04
N PRO A 162 9.00 -1.60 -22.46
CA PRO A 162 7.92 -2.41 -23.02
C PRO A 162 6.78 -2.62 -22.02
N GLU A 163 7.11 -2.79 -20.75
CA GLU A 163 6.08 -2.98 -19.71
C GLU A 163 5.25 -1.72 -19.53
N ARG A 164 5.88 -0.56 -19.57
CA ARG A 164 5.16 0.71 -19.48
C ARG A 164 4.21 0.90 -20.66
N ARG A 165 4.63 0.49 -21.85
CA ARG A 165 3.76 0.53 -23.01
C ARG A 165 2.57 -0.39 -22.85
N ALA A 166 2.78 -1.56 -22.27
CA ALA A 166 1.69 -2.50 -22.02
C ALA A 166 0.67 -1.91 -21.06
N VAL A 167 1.13 -1.21 -20.01
CA VAL A 167 0.24 -0.55 -19.07
C VAL A 167 -0.61 0.51 -19.76
N LEU A 168 0.04 1.33 -20.60
CA LEU A 168 -0.68 2.36 -21.34
C LEU A 168 -1.72 1.76 -22.27
N ARG A 169 -1.37 0.66 -22.92
CA ARG A 169 -2.29 -0.01 -23.83
C ARG A 169 -3.49 -0.57 -23.07
N GLN A 170 -3.27 -1.19 -21.93
CA GLN A 170 -4.34 -1.70 -21.10
C GLN A 170 -5.26 -0.57 -20.65
N ALA A 171 -4.70 0.55 -20.24
CA ALA A 171 -5.49 1.68 -19.81
C ALA A 171 -6.32 2.24 -20.96
N ALA A 172 -5.74 2.31 -22.16
CA ALA A 172 -6.46 2.79 -23.34
C ALA A 172 -7.58 1.84 -23.71
N ASP A 173 -7.31 0.55 -23.69
CA ASP A 173 -8.33 -0.47 -24.02
C ASP A 173 -9.49 -0.41 -23.04
N ALA A 174 -9.17 -0.25 -21.76
CA ALA A 174 -10.21 -0.19 -20.73
C ALA A 174 -11.11 1.04 -20.91
N ARG A 175 -10.61 2.08 -21.57
CA ARG A 175 -11.40 3.29 -21.84
C ARG A 175 -11.97 3.34 -23.24
N GLY A 176 -11.79 2.26 -24.00
CA GLY A 176 -12.27 2.23 -25.38
C GLY A 176 -11.45 3.03 -26.36
N VAL A 177 -10.23 3.36 -26.00
CA VAL A 177 -9.31 4.10 -26.85
C VAL A 177 -8.22 3.14 -27.33
N PHE A 178 -7.93 3.15 -28.62
CA PHE A 178 -6.90 2.29 -29.18
C PHE A 178 -5.67 3.09 -29.57
N LEU A 179 -4.52 2.62 -29.12
CA LEU A 179 -3.26 3.24 -29.45
C LEU A 179 -2.70 2.62 -30.72
N SER A 180 -2.18 3.44 -31.61
CA SER A 180 -1.58 2.97 -32.85
C SER A 180 -0.08 2.75 -32.70
#